data_7a1bf80ff1b5da7b50e3b794003ee08b
#
_entry.id   7a1bf80ff1b5da7b50e3b794003ee08b
#
_cell.length_a   1.000
_cell.length_b   1.000
_cell.length_c   1.000
_cell.angle_alpha   90.00
_cell.angle_beta   90.00
_cell.angle_gamma   90.00
#
_symmetry.space_group_name_H-M   'P 1'
#
loop_
_entity.id
_entity.type
_entity.pdbx_description
1 polymer ?
#
loop_
_entity_poly.entity_id
_entity_poly.type
_entity_poly.pdbx_seq_one_letter_code
_entity_poly.pdbx_strand_id
1 'polypeptide(L)'
;MTKSIVCFLVAVISQNSWSQNQERSIVNGKITSNTNDLEGVYVVNAKTEVMTTTDASGTFSILAKPDDVLVFSSIQFKENRVLLTCEDFTNLNFIVRMNLVMH
;
A
#
# COMPACT_ATOMS: atom_id res chain seq x y z
N MET A 1 -8.58 49.81 2.35
CA MET A 1 -8.45 49.44 2.40
C MET A 1 -8.70 48.52 2.43
N THR A 2 -8.88 48.25 2.45
CA THR A 2 -8.95 47.43 2.61
C THR A 2 -8.84 46.47 2.20
N LYS A 3 -8.58 46.40 1.90
CA LYS A 3 -8.34 45.51 1.51
C LYS A 3 -7.84 44.58 1.63
N SER A 4 -7.53 44.56 1.75
CA SER A 4 -6.89 43.78 1.90
C SER A 4 -7.12 42.82 2.38
N ILE A 5 -7.65 42.68 2.64
CA ILE A 5 -7.79 41.74 3.12
C ILE A 5 -8.06 40.75 2.55
N VAL A 6 -8.28 40.82 1.93
CA VAL A 6 -8.39 39.97 1.48
C VAL A 6 -7.69 39.10 1.17
N CYS A 7 -7.07 39.35 1.12
CA CYS A 7 -6.34 38.58 0.88
C CYS A 7 -6.09 37.64 1.49
N PHE A 8 -6.30 37.57 2.09
CA PHE A 8 -5.96 36.72 2.67
C PHE A 8 -6.57 35.70 2.67
N LEU A 9 -7.24 35.94 2.46
CA LEU A 9 -7.78 35.00 2.58
C LEU A 9 -7.63 34.10 1.76
N VAL A 10 -7.31 34.33 1.18
CA VAL A 10 -7.04 33.54 0.48
C VAL A 10 -6.28 32.70 0.59
N ALA A 11 -5.83 32.99 0.96
CA ALA A 11 -4.89 32.25 1.13
C ALA A 11 -5.17 31.14 1.80
N VAL A 12 -5.70 31.20 2.32
CA VAL A 12 -5.83 30.25 3.02
C VAL A 12 -6.24 29.16 2.47
N ILE A 13 -6.62 29.20 1.73
CA ILE A 13 -6.95 28.24 1.35
C ILE A 13 -6.26 27.45 0.78
N SER A 14 -5.73 27.63 0.52
CA SER A 14 -5.05 26.92 0.05
C SER A 14 -4.56 26.05 0.58
N GLN A 15 -4.71 25.89 1.14
CA GLN A 15 -4.23 25.11 1.60
C GLN A 15 -4.55 24.18 1.74
N ASN A 16 -5.00 23.94 1.68
CA ASN A 16 -5.11 23.01 1.93
C ASN A 16 -5.17 22.14 1.47
N SER A 17 -5.29 21.97 1.19
CA SER A 17 -5.22 21.19 0.95
C SER A 17 -4.67 20.60 0.49
N TRP A 18 -4.27 20.39 0.30
CA TRP A 18 -3.60 20.03 -0.05
C TRP A 18 -3.07 19.13 -0.23
N SER A 19 -2.97 19.00 -0.35
CA SER A 19 -2.41 18.46 -0.39
C SER A 19 -2.26 17.42 0.00
N GLN A 20 -2.08 17.32 0.36
CA GLN A 20 -2.00 16.48 0.89
C GLN A 20 -2.56 15.41 0.65
N ASN A 21 -2.91 15.33 0.03
CA ASN A 21 -3.62 14.35 -0.14
C ASN A 21 -3.30 13.51 -1.20
N GLN A 22 -2.42 12.56 -1.05
CA GLN A 22 -2.22 11.53 -2.00
C GLN A 22 -3.38 10.60 -1.94
N GLU A 23 -3.99 10.35 -3.07
CA GLU A 23 -5.06 9.38 -3.16
C GLU A 23 -4.45 7.99 -3.31
N ARG A 24 -5.18 7.01 -2.84
CA ARG A 24 -4.74 5.64 -2.99
C ARG A 24 -4.95 5.15 -4.41
N SER A 25 -4.03 4.34 -4.88
CA SER A 25 -4.08 3.75 -6.22
C SER A 25 -3.80 2.27 -6.10
N ILE A 26 -4.03 1.54 -7.20
CA ILE A 26 -3.83 0.09 -7.19
C ILE A 26 -2.35 -0.23 -7.22
N VAL A 27 -1.91 -1.03 -6.26
CA VAL A 27 -0.57 -1.60 -6.25
C VAL A 27 -0.70 -3.03 -6.74
N ASN A 28 0.04 -3.37 -7.79
CA ASN A 28 0.09 -4.72 -8.30
C ASN A 28 1.41 -5.33 -7.88
N GLY A 29 1.34 -6.45 -7.18
CA GLY A 29 2.54 -7.07 -6.67
C GLY A 29 2.48 -8.58 -6.77
N LYS A 30 3.55 -9.20 -6.32
CA LYS A 30 3.68 -10.64 -6.37
C LYS A 30 4.48 -11.11 -5.18
N ILE A 31 4.04 -12.20 -4.57
CA ILE A 31 4.84 -12.83 -3.52
C ILE A 31 5.68 -13.94 -4.15
N THR A 32 6.80 -14.23 -3.52
CA THR A 32 7.67 -15.35 -3.92
C THR A 32 8.05 -16.12 -2.67
N SER A 33 8.38 -17.39 -2.85
CA SER A 33 8.81 -18.23 -1.75
C SER A 33 9.52 -19.46 -2.30
N ASN A 34 9.98 -20.32 -1.38
CA ASN A 34 10.59 -21.58 -1.75
C ASN A 34 9.58 -22.63 -2.18
N THR A 35 8.28 -22.33 -2.06
CA THR A 35 7.24 -23.26 -2.46
C THR A 35 6.49 -22.69 -3.66
N ASN A 36 5.80 -23.53 -4.39
CA ASN A 36 4.95 -23.10 -5.50
C ASN A 36 3.52 -22.83 -5.04
N ASP A 37 3.24 -23.05 -3.75
CA ASP A 37 1.88 -22.87 -3.24
C ASP A 37 1.74 -21.43 -2.75
N LEU A 38 1.45 -20.54 -3.68
CA LEU A 38 1.43 -19.11 -3.42
C LEU A 38 0.03 -18.52 -3.40
N GLU A 39 -0.99 -19.37 -3.52
CA GLU A 39 -2.36 -18.90 -3.60
C GLU A 39 -2.96 -18.71 -2.22
N GLY A 40 -3.83 -17.73 -2.07
CA GLY A 40 -4.61 -17.59 -0.85
C GLY A 40 -3.90 -16.90 0.30
N VAL A 41 -2.79 -16.24 0.03
CA VAL A 41 -2.13 -15.44 1.07
C VAL A 41 -2.90 -14.15 1.22
N TYR A 42 -3.24 -13.81 2.47
CA TYR A 42 -3.98 -12.57 2.73
C TYR A 42 -3.04 -11.37 2.66
N VAL A 43 -3.49 -10.33 1.96
CA VAL A 43 -2.77 -9.07 1.87
C VAL A 43 -3.72 -8.00 2.41
N VAL A 44 -3.32 -7.35 3.50
CA VAL A 44 -4.18 -6.39 4.18
C VAL A 44 -3.47 -5.05 4.24
N ASN A 45 -4.18 -3.98 3.85
CA ASN A 45 -3.68 -2.64 4.09
C ASN A 45 -4.03 -2.28 5.52
N ALA A 46 -3.03 -2.22 6.39
CA ALA A 46 -3.27 -2.01 7.82
C ALA A 46 -3.90 -0.66 8.12
N LYS A 47 -3.72 0.31 7.23
CA LYS A 47 -4.27 1.64 7.45
C LYS A 47 -5.77 1.69 7.12
N THR A 48 -6.19 1.03 6.07
CA THR A 48 -7.58 1.08 5.60
C THR A 48 -8.36 -0.18 5.93
N GLU A 49 -7.65 -1.26 6.27
CA GLU A 49 -8.23 -2.58 6.54
C GLU A 49 -8.82 -3.25 5.30
N VAL A 50 -8.52 -2.72 4.13
CA VAL A 50 -8.88 -3.38 2.88
C VAL A 50 -8.03 -4.62 2.72
N MET A 51 -8.64 -5.73 2.28
CA MET A 51 -7.96 -7.00 2.18
C MET A 51 -8.18 -7.62 0.82
N THR A 52 -7.17 -8.32 0.35
CA THR A 52 -7.26 -9.15 -0.86
C THR A 52 -6.47 -10.44 -0.60
N THR A 53 -6.49 -11.34 -1.58
CA THR A 53 -5.71 -12.57 -1.50
C THR A 53 -4.94 -12.75 -2.79
N THR A 54 -3.85 -13.52 -2.70
CA THR A 54 -3.04 -13.81 -3.88
C THR A 54 -3.70 -14.92 -4.71
N ASP A 55 -3.44 -14.90 -6.00
CA ASP A 55 -3.90 -15.94 -6.91
C ASP A 55 -2.86 -17.06 -6.99
N ALA A 56 -3.07 -18.02 -7.89
CA ALA A 56 -2.20 -19.20 -7.99
C ALA A 56 -0.76 -18.84 -8.31
N SER A 57 -0.54 -17.71 -8.98
CA SER A 57 0.81 -17.26 -9.31
C SER A 57 1.42 -16.42 -8.19
N GLY A 58 0.66 -16.14 -7.14
CA GLY A 58 1.12 -15.28 -6.06
C GLY A 58 0.92 -13.80 -6.32
N THR A 59 0.17 -13.44 -7.36
CA THR A 59 -0.04 -12.02 -7.67
C THR A 59 -1.24 -11.48 -6.92
N PHE A 60 -1.22 -10.20 -6.66
CA PHE A 60 -2.30 -9.53 -5.95
C PHE A 60 -2.40 -8.08 -6.40
N SER A 61 -3.54 -7.47 -6.15
CA SER A 61 -3.76 -6.04 -6.39
C SER A 61 -4.49 -5.47 -5.18
N ILE A 62 -4.04 -4.34 -4.68
CA ILE A 62 -4.66 -3.74 -3.52
C ILE A 62 -4.52 -2.22 -3.60
N LEU A 63 -5.53 -1.53 -3.10
CA LEU A 63 -5.54 -0.08 -3.09
C LEU A 63 -4.67 0.43 -1.94
N ALA A 64 -3.73 1.34 -2.24
CA ALA A 64 -2.79 1.81 -1.23
C ALA A 64 -2.12 3.09 -1.68
N LYS A 65 -1.37 3.70 -0.77
CA LYS A 65 -0.56 4.87 -1.09
C LYS A 65 0.74 4.77 -0.30
N PRO A 66 1.74 5.63 -0.62
CA PRO A 66 2.98 5.62 0.17
C PRO A 66 2.69 5.82 1.65
N ASP A 67 3.48 5.16 2.48
CA ASP A 67 3.38 5.13 3.94
C ASP A 67 2.29 4.21 4.46
N ASP A 68 1.48 3.61 3.61
CA ASP A 68 0.62 2.53 4.06
C ASP A 68 1.47 1.30 4.34
N VAL A 69 0.98 0.43 5.21
CA VAL A 69 1.67 -0.81 5.54
C VAL A 69 0.82 -1.96 5.04
N LEU A 70 1.40 -2.85 4.24
CA LEU A 70 0.74 -4.06 3.81
C LEU A 70 1.19 -5.20 4.69
N VAL A 71 0.24 -5.99 5.16
CA VAL A 71 0.50 -7.16 5.99
C VAL A 71 0.16 -8.40 5.19
N PHE A 72 1.13 -9.30 5.06
CA PHE A 72 0.96 -10.54 4.31
C PHE A 72 0.92 -11.68 5.32
N SER A 73 -0.14 -12.48 5.29
CA SER A 73 -0.27 -13.56 6.26
C SER A 73 -0.96 -14.79 5.69
N SER A 74 -0.55 -15.94 6.17
CA SER A 74 -1.18 -17.21 5.88
C SER A 74 -0.72 -18.20 6.95
N ILE A 75 -1.31 -19.37 6.94
CA ILE A 75 -0.93 -20.37 7.95
C ILE A 75 0.43 -21.00 7.66
N GLN A 76 0.91 -20.91 6.42
CA GLN A 76 2.17 -21.56 6.07
C GLN A 76 3.35 -20.60 6.01
N PHE A 77 3.12 -19.30 5.99
CA PHE A 77 4.20 -18.32 5.90
C PHE A 77 4.27 -17.49 7.18
N LYS A 78 5.47 -17.08 7.53
CA LYS A 78 5.62 -16.07 8.58
C LYS A 78 5.01 -14.78 8.10
N GLU A 79 4.33 -14.09 9.01
CA GLU A 79 3.74 -12.80 8.68
C GLU A 79 4.84 -11.83 8.24
N ASN A 80 4.54 -11.06 7.21
CA ASN A 80 5.47 -10.07 6.68
C ASN A 80 4.75 -8.74 6.60
N ARG A 81 5.41 -7.67 7.05
CA ARG A 81 4.86 -6.31 7.01
C ARG A 81 5.77 -5.47 6.15
N VAL A 82 5.18 -4.77 5.18
CA VAL A 82 5.95 -3.97 4.24
C VAL A 82 5.42 -2.55 4.28
N LEU A 83 6.31 -1.60 4.61
CA LEU A 83 5.98 -0.19 4.53
C LEU A 83 6.16 0.24 3.08
N LEU A 84 5.10 0.75 2.47
CA LEU A 84 5.15 1.15 1.08
C LEU A 84 5.86 2.49 0.93
N THR A 85 6.65 2.61 -0.11
CA THR A 85 7.36 3.84 -0.43
C THR A 85 6.90 4.33 -1.79
N CYS A 86 7.30 5.55 -2.15
CA CYS A 86 6.95 6.09 -3.47
C CYS A 86 7.50 5.22 -4.58
N GLU A 87 8.66 4.60 -4.37
CA GLU A 87 9.26 3.75 -5.40
C GLU A 87 8.41 2.53 -5.69
N ASP A 88 7.67 2.03 -4.72
CA ASP A 88 6.84 0.85 -4.92
C ASP A 88 5.72 1.12 -5.92
N PHE A 89 5.38 2.39 -6.11
CA PHE A 89 4.29 2.77 -7.01
C PHE A 89 4.77 3.05 -8.42
N THR A 90 6.06 3.31 -8.58
CA THR A 90 6.62 3.54 -9.90
C THR A 90 7.31 2.30 -10.45
N ASN A 91 7.59 1.34 -9.58
CA ASN A 91 8.27 0.13 -9.96
C ASN A 91 7.23 -0.92 -10.35
N LEU A 92 7.35 -1.46 -11.53
CA LEU A 92 6.39 -2.46 -12.02
C LEU A 92 6.61 -3.83 -11.39
N ASN A 93 7.71 -3.99 -10.66
CA ASN A 93 8.05 -5.28 -10.08
C ASN A 93 8.05 -5.25 -8.56
N PHE A 94 6.89 -4.98 -7.98
CA PHE A 94 6.78 -5.00 -6.52
C PHE A 94 6.70 -6.46 -6.07
N ILE A 95 7.76 -6.96 -5.50
CA ILE A 95 7.90 -8.37 -5.14
C ILE A 95 8.17 -8.48 -3.65
N VAL A 96 7.44 -9.37 -2.98
CA VAL A 96 7.59 -9.61 -1.56
C VAL A 96 7.97 -11.06 -1.34
N ARG A 97 9.09 -11.28 -0.65
CA ARG A 97 9.54 -12.62 -0.35
C ARG A 97 8.89 -13.12 0.92
N MET A 98 8.28 -14.29 0.87
CA MET A 98 7.64 -14.90 2.03
C MET A 98 8.48 -16.07 2.50
N ASN A 99 8.54 -16.25 3.82
CA ASN A 99 9.29 -17.34 4.42
C ASN A 99 8.34 -18.32 5.07
N LEU A 100 8.57 -19.59 4.83
CA LEU A 100 7.75 -20.64 5.43
C LEU A 100 7.92 -20.67 6.95
N VAL A 101 6.82 -20.99 7.62
CA VAL A 101 6.87 -21.18 9.05
C VAL A 101 7.53 -22.54 9.32
N MET A 102 8.46 -22.54 10.28
CA MET A 102 9.11 -23.78 10.67
C MET A 102 8.31 -24.42 11.79
N HIS A 103 7.99 -25.69 11.65
CA HIS A 103 7.25 -26.42 12.66
C HIS A 103 8.09 -27.54 13.23
#